data_7bedb5ba45aa195b6e05fdef8fbb8cd7
#
_entry.id   7bedb5ba45aa195b6e05fdef8fbb8cd7
#
_cell.length_a   1.000
_cell.length_b   1.000
_cell.length_c   1.000
_cell.angle_alpha   90.00
_cell.angle_beta   90.00
_cell.angle_gamma   90.00
#
_symmetry.space_group_name_H-M   'P 1'
#
loop_
_entity.id
_entity.type
_entity.pdbx_description
1 polymer ?
#
loop_
_entity_poly.entity_id
_entity_poly.type
_entity_poly.pdbx_seq_one_letter_code
_entity_poly.pdbx_strand_id
1 'polypeptide(L)'
;MISICCPSRGRPMLAKRMIDTAYKTVSQPKNIEILLYLNEDDLTLNDYKKYIDKRHYTIGPNQSTCYSWNQLAETAKHDILFLAGDDIQFMTKNWDLNIIKVFEKFPDKICMAAPFDGNGKGNGTALLTNEEPYQLKENERVGSPHFAVHRNWMKALGYFVPPFFWHWYVDTYNQTVAKKLGRCFYLTKTLIQAKKVFDDTAILVRKNLNINVRDDYVWNKIKDRHLDADVKKLKEFIDNYKN
;
A
#
# COMPACT_ATOMS: atom_id res chain seq x y z
N MET A 1 -14.24 -6.85 1.56
CA MET A 1 -13.34 -7.12 2.73
C MET A 1 -11.91 -6.81 2.33
N ILE A 2 -11.05 -6.41 3.27
CA ILE A 2 -9.72 -5.84 3.00
C ILE A 2 -8.64 -6.61 3.77
N SER A 3 -7.56 -7.00 3.10
CA SER A 3 -6.34 -7.52 3.71
C SER A 3 -5.29 -6.40 3.78
N ILE A 4 -4.86 -6.05 4.98
CA ILE A 4 -3.82 -5.05 5.23
C ILE A 4 -2.48 -5.77 5.25
N CYS A 5 -1.62 -5.47 4.26
CA CYS A 5 -0.29 -6.04 4.10
C CYS A 5 0.76 -5.05 4.62
N CYS A 6 1.47 -5.39 5.69
CA CYS A 6 2.38 -4.50 6.39
C CYS A 6 3.71 -5.20 6.76
N PRO A 7 4.78 -5.02 6.02
CA PRO A 7 6.12 -5.34 6.49
C PRO A 7 6.48 -4.48 7.71
N SER A 8 7.08 -5.09 8.73
CA SER A 8 7.49 -4.38 9.95
C SER A 8 8.80 -4.94 10.48
N ARG A 9 9.72 -4.07 10.92
CA ARG A 9 11.01 -4.41 11.49
C ARG A 9 11.40 -3.41 12.57
N GLY A 10 11.79 -3.91 13.74
CA GLY A 10 12.27 -3.08 14.85
C GLY A 10 11.20 -2.20 15.50
N ARG A 11 9.90 -2.43 15.23
CA ARG A 11 8.82 -1.49 15.60
C ARG A 11 7.57 -2.17 16.15
N PRO A 12 7.66 -3.10 17.11
CA PRO A 12 6.51 -3.87 17.58
C PRO A 12 5.38 -3.01 18.13
N MET A 13 5.69 -1.90 18.80
CA MET A 13 4.67 -1.00 19.38
C MET A 13 3.97 -0.15 18.31
N LEU A 14 4.68 0.22 17.23
CA LEU A 14 4.05 0.91 16.10
C LEU A 14 3.11 -0.03 15.36
N ALA A 15 3.56 -1.24 15.05
CA ALA A 15 2.75 -2.27 14.43
C ALA A 15 1.50 -2.58 15.27
N LYS A 16 1.66 -2.73 16.61
CA LYS A 16 0.52 -2.91 17.52
C LYS A 16 -0.47 -1.75 17.44
N ARG A 17 0.02 -0.52 17.47
CA ARG A 17 -0.82 0.68 17.38
C ARG A 17 -1.59 0.74 16.04
N MET A 18 -0.94 0.38 14.93
CA MET A 18 -1.58 0.28 13.62
C MET A 18 -2.72 -0.73 13.66
N ILE A 19 -2.48 -1.94 14.19
CA ILE A 19 -3.50 -2.99 14.38
C ILE A 19 -4.67 -2.48 15.23
N ASP A 20 -4.37 -1.94 16.42
CA ASP A 20 -5.39 -1.47 17.37
C ASP A 20 -6.29 -0.38 16.76
N THR A 21 -5.69 0.59 16.04
CA THR A 21 -6.44 1.67 15.41
C THR A 21 -7.26 1.19 14.20
N ALA A 22 -6.76 0.23 13.42
CA ALA A 22 -7.51 -0.36 12.33
C ALA A 22 -8.78 -1.06 12.82
N TYR A 23 -8.67 -1.91 13.85
CA TYR A 23 -9.83 -2.59 14.44
C TYR A 23 -10.79 -1.64 15.17
N LYS A 24 -10.28 -0.57 15.79
CA LYS A 24 -11.10 0.42 16.49
C LYS A 24 -11.99 1.23 15.54
N THR A 25 -11.57 1.42 14.30
CA THR A 25 -12.22 2.34 13.36
C THR A 25 -12.87 1.68 12.16
N VAL A 26 -12.63 0.39 11.92
CA VAL A 26 -13.29 -0.39 10.89
C VAL A 26 -14.81 -0.51 11.15
N SER A 27 -15.60 -0.62 10.10
CA SER A 27 -17.07 -0.77 10.22
C SER A 27 -17.46 -2.05 10.96
N GLN A 28 -16.79 -3.15 10.66
CA GLN A 28 -16.93 -4.44 11.36
C GLN A 28 -15.58 -5.17 11.38
N PRO A 29 -15.14 -5.72 12.53
CA PRO A 29 -13.83 -6.40 12.64
C PRO A 29 -13.64 -7.54 11.63
N LYS A 30 -14.70 -8.25 11.26
CA LYS A 30 -14.67 -9.34 10.27
C LYS A 30 -14.37 -8.88 8.84
N ASN A 31 -14.48 -7.57 8.55
CA ASN A 31 -14.27 -7.01 7.23
C ASN A 31 -12.80 -6.85 6.89
N ILE A 32 -11.90 -7.00 7.86
CA ILE A 32 -10.46 -6.87 7.66
C ILE A 32 -9.70 -8.05 8.23
N GLU A 33 -8.57 -8.33 7.62
CA GLU A 33 -7.46 -9.04 8.23
C GLU A 33 -6.20 -8.18 8.16
N ILE A 34 -5.29 -8.37 9.10
CA ILE A 34 -4.02 -7.66 9.16
C ILE A 34 -2.91 -8.69 9.15
N LEU A 35 -2.02 -8.53 8.18
CA LEU A 35 -0.90 -9.44 7.93
C LEU A 35 0.40 -8.65 8.03
N LEU A 36 1.24 -9.02 9.01
CA LEU A 36 2.59 -8.49 9.16
C LEU A 36 3.59 -9.48 8.55
N TYR A 37 4.60 -8.95 7.87
CA TYR A 37 5.80 -9.70 7.51
C TYR A 37 6.95 -9.25 8.42
N LEU A 38 7.49 -10.17 9.21
CA LEU A 38 8.60 -9.93 10.13
C LEU A 38 9.85 -10.64 9.60
N ASN A 39 10.99 -9.95 9.65
CA ASN A 39 12.25 -10.56 9.23
C ASN A 39 12.76 -11.49 10.34
N GLU A 40 13.24 -12.67 9.96
CA GLU A 40 13.78 -13.69 10.89
C GLU A 40 14.99 -13.22 11.69
N ASP A 41 15.75 -12.26 11.14
CA ASP A 41 16.91 -11.62 11.77
C ASP A 41 16.57 -10.34 12.57
N ASP A 42 15.27 -10.05 12.79
CA ASP A 42 14.84 -8.90 13.58
C ASP A 42 15.09 -9.14 15.08
N LEU A 43 15.94 -8.34 15.69
CA LEU A 43 16.28 -8.44 17.12
C LEU A 43 15.08 -8.22 18.05
N THR A 44 13.98 -7.63 17.55
CA THR A 44 12.77 -7.36 18.32
C THR A 44 11.66 -8.40 18.13
N LEU A 45 11.94 -9.54 17.49
CA LEU A 45 10.93 -10.59 17.24
C LEU A 45 10.20 -11.05 18.52
N ASN A 46 10.89 -11.12 19.64
CA ASN A 46 10.28 -11.52 20.89
C ASN A 46 9.26 -10.50 21.40
N ASP A 47 9.49 -9.21 21.13
CA ASP A 47 8.53 -8.17 21.47
C ASP A 47 7.28 -8.23 20.57
N TYR A 48 7.45 -8.51 19.25
CA TYR A 48 6.30 -8.80 18.40
C TYR A 48 5.48 -9.97 18.93
N LYS A 49 6.12 -11.10 19.25
CA LYS A 49 5.46 -12.28 19.83
C LYS A 49 4.74 -12.00 21.16
N LYS A 50 5.27 -11.06 21.95
CA LYS A 50 4.68 -10.66 23.24
C LYS A 50 3.44 -9.78 23.08
N TYR A 51 3.45 -8.86 22.12
CA TYR A 51 2.42 -7.81 22.03
C TYR A 51 1.41 -8.00 20.90
N ILE A 52 1.68 -8.91 19.95
CA ILE A 52 0.87 -9.11 18.74
C ILE A 52 0.47 -10.58 18.63
N ASP A 53 -0.82 -10.84 18.46
CA ASP A 53 -1.36 -12.18 18.25
C ASP A 53 -0.72 -12.83 17.01
N LYS A 54 -0.34 -14.11 17.15
CA LYS A 54 0.32 -14.91 16.10
C LYS A 54 -0.47 -14.95 14.77
N ARG A 55 -1.77 -14.80 14.81
CA ARG A 55 -2.62 -14.77 13.59
C ARG A 55 -2.32 -13.58 12.68
N HIS A 56 -1.63 -12.54 13.18
CA HIS A 56 -1.34 -11.31 12.46
C HIS A 56 0.04 -11.27 11.80
N TYR A 57 0.90 -12.27 11.99
CA TYR A 57 2.23 -12.20 11.41
C TYR A 57 2.73 -13.52 10.85
N THR A 58 3.57 -13.41 9.85
CA THR A 58 4.46 -14.45 9.36
C THR A 58 5.90 -13.99 9.51
N ILE A 59 6.82 -14.94 9.66
CA ILE A 59 8.26 -14.69 9.77
C ILE A 59 8.94 -15.29 8.56
N GLY A 60 9.83 -14.55 7.94
CA GLY A 60 10.58 -15.02 6.77
C GLY A 60 11.90 -14.29 6.57
N PRO A 61 12.62 -14.61 5.49
CA PRO A 61 13.94 -14.07 5.23
C PRO A 61 13.92 -12.56 5.06
N ASN A 62 15.01 -11.91 5.48
CA ASN A 62 15.21 -10.49 5.28
C ASN A 62 15.55 -10.22 3.80
N GLN A 63 14.55 -9.74 3.06
CA GLN A 63 14.66 -9.34 1.67
C GLN A 63 14.14 -7.91 1.45
N SER A 64 13.82 -7.54 0.21
CA SER A 64 13.27 -6.23 -0.09
C SER A 64 11.88 -6.04 0.56
N THR A 65 11.52 -4.80 0.85
CA THR A 65 10.17 -4.47 1.34
C THR A 65 9.10 -4.88 0.30
N CYS A 66 9.42 -4.74 -0.99
CA CYS A 66 8.53 -5.17 -2.07
C CYS A 66 8.30 -6.70 -2.08
N TYR A 67 9.35 -7.48 -1.79
CA TYR A 67 9.19 -8.92 -1.58
C TYR A 67 8.21 -9.23 -0.46
N SER A 68 8.39 -8.57 0.68
CA SER A 68 7.53 -8.79 1.85
C SER A 68 6.05 -8.45 1.57
N TRP A 69 5.77 -7.33 0.89
CA TRP A 69 4.40 -6.98 0.49
C TRP A 69 3.80 -8.02 -0.47
N ASN A 70 4.56 -8.50 -1.46
CA ASN A 70 4.08 -9.50 -2.41
C ASN A 70 3.79 -10.83 -1.70
N GLN A 71 4.65 -11.29 -0.78
CA GLN A 71 4.41 -12.49 0.02
C GLN A 71 3.13 -12.39 0.87
N LEU A 72 2.89 -11.24 1.49
CA LEU A 72 1.66 -11.01 2.25
C LEU A 72 0.42 -11.03 1.34
N ALA A 73 0.51 -10.42 0.16
CA ALA A 73 -0.59 -10.39 -0.80
C ALA A 73 -0.98 -11.78 -1.32
N GLU A 74 0.00 -12.69 -1.49
CA GLU A 74 -0.24 -14.08 -1.87
C GLU A 74 -1.02 -14.84 -0.81
N THR A 75 -0.71 -14.63 0.47
CA THR A 75 -1.37 -15.31 1.60
C THR A 75 -2.67 -14.63 2.05
N ALA A 76 -2.95 -13.43 1.58
CA ALA A 76 -4.13 -12.64 1.92
C ALA A 76 -5.43 -13.36 1.51
N LYS A 77 -6.45 -13.32 2.37
CA LYS A 77 -7.75 -13.98 2.16
C LYS A 77 -8.76 -13.12 1.42
N HIS A 78 -8.63 -11.78 1.53
CA HIS A 78 -9.59 -10.86 0.95
C HIS A 78 -9.13 -10.32 -0.40
N ASP A 79 -10.11 -9.87 -1.21
CA ASP A 79 -9.82 -9.43 -2.58
C ASP A 79 -9.24 -8.02 -2.66
N ILE A 80 -9.49 -7.16 -1.67
CA ILE A 80 -8.87 -5.83 -1.62
C ILE A 80 -7.60 -5.94 -0.78
N LEU A 81 -6.47 -5.60 -1.40
CA LEU A 81 -5.14 -5.62 -0.81
C LEU A 81 -4.74 -4.19 -0.48
N PHE A 82 -4.49 -3.88 0.78
CA PHE A 82 -4.08 -2.57 1.25
C PHE A 82 -2.60 -2.58 1.64
N LEU A 83 -1.80 -1.78 0.93
CA LEU A 83 -0.39 -1.56 1.25
C LEU A 83 -0.28 -0.63 2.45
N ALA A 84 0.34 -1.11 3.52
CA ALA A 84 0.52 -0.37 4.76
C ALA A 84 2.00 -0.32 5.20
N GLY A 85 2.35 0.75 5.92
CA GLY A 85 3.51 0.80 6.81
C GLY A 85 3.08 0.61 8.26
N ASP A 86 4.01 0.26 9.12
CA ASP A 86 3.77 0.06 10.56
C ASP A 86 3.60 1.37 11.36
N ASP A 87 3.94 2.51 10.75
CA ASP A 87 3.89 3.84 11.35
C ASP A 87 2.56 4.59 11.10
N ILE A 88 1.55 3.93 10.51
CA ILE A 88 0.24 4.53 10.25
C ILE A 88 -0.74 4.35 11.41
N GLN A 89 -1.76 5.20 11.42
CA GLN A 89 -2.94 5.13 12.30
C GLN A 89 -4.22 5.34 11.49
N PHE A 90 -5.17 4.45 11.66
CA PHE A 90 -6.50 4.60 11.06
C PHE A 90 -7.33 5.55 11.91
N MET A 91 -7.66 6.73 11.38
CA MET A 91 -8.33 7.81 12.12
C MET A 91 -9.80 7.96 11.77
N THR A 92 -10.17 7.71 10.52
CA THR A 92 -11.55 7.82 10.06
C THR A 92 -12.35 6.58 10.37
N LYS A 93 -13.52 6.72 11.02
CA LYS A 93 -14.45 5.60 11.22
C LYS A 93 -14.99 5.09 9.89
N ASN A 94 -15.19 3.77 9.80
CA ASN A 94 -15.70 3.08 8.60
C ASN A 94 -14.83 3.33 7.35
N TRP A 95 -13.55 3.54 7.54
CA TRP A 95 -12.57 3.77 6.46
C TRP A 95 -12.59 2.64 5.40
N ASP A 96 -12.88 1.42 5.83
CA ASP A 96 -13.01 0.22 4.98
C ASP A 96 -14.14 0.39 3.95
N LEU A 97 -15.29 0.92 4.35
CA LEU A 97 -16.41 1.15 3.44
C LEU A 97 -16.08 2.22 2.39
N ASN A 98 -15.33 3.26 2.75
CA ASN A 98 -14.91 4.29 1.80
C ASN A 98 -13.96 3.71 0.73
N ILE A 99 -13.03 2.84 1.13
CA ILE A 99 -12.15 2.13 0.19
C ILE A 99 -12.97 1.19 -0.71
N ILE A 100 -13.86 0.37 -0.14
CA ILE A 100 -14.67 -0.61 -0.89
C ILE A 100 -15.50 0.07 -1.98
N LYS A 101 -16.14 1.21 -1.68
CA LYS A 101 -16.95 1.99 -2.64
C LYS A 101 -16.19 2.38 -3.92
N VAL A 102 -14.88 2.58 -3.85
CA VAL A 102 -14.08 2.88 -5.04
C VAL A 102 -14.09 1.69 -6.01
N PHE A 103 -13.92 0.48 -5.48
CA PHE A 103 -13.89 -0.73 -6.29
C PHE A 103 -15.27 -1.12 -6.85
N GLU A 104 -16.35 -0.70 -6.20
CA GLU A 104 -17.72 -0.94 -6.68
C GLU A 104 -18.04 -0.20 -7.98
N LYS A 105 -17.29 0.88 -8.30
CA LYS A 105 -17.46 1.65 -9.53
C LYS A 105 -17.10 0.87 -10.80
N PHE A 106 -16.32 -0.19 -10.67
CA PHE A 106 -15.80 -0.95 -11.81
C PHE A 106 -16.12 -2.44 -11.67
N PRO A 107 -16.78 -3.07 -12.67
CA PRO A 107 -17.04 -4.53 -12.65
C PRO A 107 -15.74 -5.33 -12.53
N ASP A 108 -14.70 -4.96 -13.28
CA ASP A 108 -13.37 -5.59 -13.30
C ASP A 108 -12.54 -5.33 -12.04
N LYS A 109 -12.93 -4.36 -11.20
CA LYS A 109 -12.23 -3.95 -9.96
C LYS A 109 -10.80 -3.43 -10.16
N ILE A 110 -10.37 -3.16 -11.40
CA ILE A 110 -9.06 -2.59 -11.70
C ILE A 110 -9.09 -1.08 -11.43
N CYS A 111 -8.71 -0.69 -10.24
CA CYS A 111 -8.48 0.70 -9.84
C CYS A 111 -7.58 0.74 -8.61
N MET A 112 -7.14 1.93 -8.24
CA MET A 112 -6.36 2.21 -7.04
C MET A 112 -7.10 3.22 -6.17
N ALA A 113 -7.21 2.93 -4.87
CA ALA A 113 -7.77 3.82 -3.86
C ALA A 113 -6.67 4.21 -2.87
N ALA A 114 -6.36 5.51 -2.80
CA ALA A 114 -5.33 6.07 -1.92
C ALA A 114 -5.98 6.97 -0.86
N PRO A 115 -5.98 6.61 0.44
CA PRO A 115 -6.48 7.46 1.50
C PRO A 115 -5.55 8.66 1.77
N PHE A 116 -6.08 9.70 2.40
CA PHE A 116 -5.31 10.84 2.87
C PHE A 116 -4.39 10.41 4.03
N ASP A 117 -3.09 10.74 3.94
CA ASP A 117 -2.07 10.34 4.92
C ASP A 117 -1.83 11.37 6.05
N GLY A 118 -2.57 12.49 6.04
CA GLY A 118 -2.43 13.56 7.02
C GLY A 118 -1.25 14.50 6.78
N ASN A 119 -0.38 14.20 5.82
CA ASN A 119 0.84 14.99 5.59
C ASN A 119 0.72 16.08 4.53
N GLY A 120 -0.42 16.45 4.07
CA GLY A 120 -0.77 17.61 3.19
C GLY A 120 0.30 18.27 2.30
N LYS A 121 1.54 17.80 2.38
CA LYS A 121 2.75 18.29 1.74
C LYS A 121 3.41 17.23 0.85
N GLY A 122 2.63 16.53 0.07
CA GLY A 122 3.16 16.13 -1.23
C GLY A 122 3.29 17.40 -2.06
N ASN A 123 4.22 17.51 -2.97
CA ASN A 123 4.39 18.65 -3.90
C ASN A 123 3.17 18.88 -4.82
N GLY A 124 1.98 18.58 -4.37
CA GLY A 124 0.68 18.86 -4.91
C GLY A 124 -0.09 19.59 -3.84
N THR A 125 -0.66 20.71 -4.19
CA THR A 125 -1.76 21.35 -3.50
C THR A 125 -2.61 20.28 -2.83
N ALA A 126 -2.83 20.38 -1.52
CA ALA A 126 -3.92 19.64 -0.89
C ALA A 126 -5.12 19.82 -1.82
N LEU A 127 -5.57 18.74 -2.45
CA LEU A 127 -6.71 18.82 -3.34
C LEU A 127 -7.90 19.19 -2.46
N LEU A 128 -8.14 20.49 -2.33
CA LEU A 128 -9.31 21.05 -1.65
C LEU A 128 -10.52 20.80 -2.56
N THR A 129 -10.88 19.53 -2.68
CA THR A 129 -12.07 19.13 -3.43
C THR A 129 -13.11 18.59 -2.46
N ASN A 130 -14.38 18.88 -2.75
CA ASN A 130 -15.50 18.27 -2.05
C ASN A 130 -15.87 16.90 -2.61
N GLU A 131 -15.26 16.51 -3.71
CA GLU A 131 -15.49 15.20 -4.32
C GLU A 131 -14.84 14.08 -3.47
N GLU A 132 -15.60 13.04 -3.23
CA GLU A 132 -15.15 11.85 -2.49
C GLU A 132 -15.78 10.60 -3.12
N PRO A 133 -15.01 9.69 -3.70
CA PRO A 133 -13.58 9.75 -3.98
C PRO A 133 -13.24 10.68 -5.17
N TYR A 134 -12.12 11.37 -5.08
CA TYR A 134 -11.62 12.23 -6.16
C TYR A 134 -10.77 11.42 -7.15
N GLN A 135 -11.10 11.49 -8.43
CA GLN A 135 -10.31 10.85 -9.49
C GLN A 135 -9.11 11.72 -9.87
N LEU A 136 -7.90 11.21 -9.60
CA LEU A 136 -6.65 11.89 -9.93
C LEU A 136 -6.41 11.93 -11.45
N LYS A 137 -6.09 13.12 -11.95
CA LYS A 137 -5.64 13.32 -13.33
C LYS A 137 -4.17 12.91 -13.49
N GLU A 138 -3.74 12.70 -14.73
CA GLU A 138 -2.41 12.20 -15.02
C GLU A 138 -1.28 13.12 -14.52
N ASN A 139 -1.49 14.45 -14.62
CA ASN A 139 -0.54 15.47 -14.18
C ASN A 139 -0.62 15.83 -12.69
N GLU A 140 -1.59 15.29 -11.94
CA GLU A 140 -1.73 15.53 -10.52
C GLU A 140 -0.87 14.58 -9.69
N ARG A 141 -0.38 15.05 -8.56
CA ARG A 141 0.39 14.25 -7.60
C ARG A 141 -0.21 14.41 -6.21
N VAL A 142 -0.42 13.29 -5.55
CA VAL A 142 -0.75 13.26 -4.12
C VAL A 142 0.29 12.44 -3.39
N GLY A 143 0.71 12.93 -2.23
CA GLY A 143 1.60 12.19 -1.34
C GLY A 143 0.78 11.21 -0.52
N SER A 144 0.42 10.07 -1.10
CA SER A 144 -0.17 8.98 -0.34
C SER A 144 0.67 7.72 -0.53
N PRO A 145 1.53 7.39 0.44
CA PRO A 145 2.38 6.19 0.35
C PRO A 145 1.59 4.91 0.58
N HIS A 146 0.34 5.01 1.03
CA HIS A 146 -0.52 3.87 1.33
C HIS A 146 -1.70 3.85 0.36
N PHE A 147 -2.03 2.65 -0.15
CA PHE A 147 -3.08 2.49 -1.14
C PHE A 147 -3.68 1.10 -1.11
N ALA A 148 -4.85 0.96 -1.71
CA ALA A 148 -5.50 -0.31 -1.97
C ALA A 148 -5.62 -0.59 -3.46
N VAL A 149 -5.44 -1.85 -3.84
CA VAL A 149 -5.81 -2.40 -5.15
C VAL A 149 -6.60 -3.69 -4.97
N HIS A 150 -7.35 -4.11 -5.98
CA HIS A 150 -8.03 -5.40 -5.94
C HIS A 150 -7.11 -6.54 -6.38
N ARG A 151 -7.37 -7.77 -5.96
CA ARG A 151 -6.63 -8.98 -6.36
C ARG A 151 -6.56 -9.16 -7.90
N ASN A 152 -7.53 -8.65 -8.62
CA ASN A 152 -7.51 -8.63 -10.09
C ASN A 152 -6.33 -7.82 -10.65
N TRP A 153 -5.89 -6.76 -9.96
CA TRP A 153 -4.65 -6.04 -10.29
C TRP A 153 -3.43 -6.99 -10.23
N MET A 154 -3.33 -7.73 -9.13
CA MET A 154 -2.27 -8.73 -8.97
C MET A 154 -2.36 -9.86 -9.99
N LYS A 155 -3.57 -10.35 -10.31
CA LYS A 155 -3.77 -11.36 -11.36
C LYS A 155 -3.33 -10.89 -12.73
N ALA A 156 -3.61 -9.63 -13.08
CA ALA A 156 -3.24 -9.05 -14.37
C ALA A 156 -1.73 -8.81 -14.50
N LEU A 157 -1.09 -8.34 -13.44
CA LEU A 157 0.34 -7.98 -13.45
C LEU A 157 1.28 -9.12 -13.07
N GLY A 158 0.81 -10.09 -12.25
CA GLY A 158 1.62 -11.12 -11.64
C GLY A 158 2.23 -10.72 -10.30
N TYR A 159 1.90 -9.52 -9.76
CA TYR A 159 2.38 -9.00 -8.49
C TYR A 159 1.45 -7.95 -7.90
N PHE A 160 1.50 -7.78 -6.58
CA PHE A 160 0.81 -6.72 -5.86
C PHE A 160 1.54 -5.38 -6.02
N VAL A 161 2.85 -5.40 -5.82
CA VAL A 161 3.74 -4.25 -6.00
C VAL A 161 4.94 -4.64 -6.87
N PRO A 162 5.51 -3.69 -7.64
CA PRO A 162 6.61 -3.98 -8.55
C PRO A 162 7.80 -4.64 -7.86
N PRO A 163 8.19 -5.88 -8.22
CA PRO A 163 9.26 -6.63 -7.55
C PRO A 163 10.66 -6.13 -7.91
N PHE A 164 10.77 -5.25 -8.89
CA PHE A 164 12.05 -4.70 -9.33
C PHE A 164 12.51 -3.52 -8.48
N PHE A 165 11.64 -2.88 -7.66
CA PHE A 165 12.04 -1.96 -6.60
C PHE A 165 12.40 -2.72 -5.33
N TRP A 166 13.24 -2.11 -4.52
CA TRP A 166 13.52 -2.63 -3.19
C TRP A 166 12.61 -2.05 -2.12
N HIS A 167 12.42 -0.72 -2.15
CA HIS A 167 11.63 0.00 -1.14
C HIS A 167 10.96 1.28 -1.68
N TRP A 168 11.72 2.12 -2.41
CA TRP A 168 11.26 3.43 -2.87
C TRP A 168 10.45 3.34 -4.16
N TYR A 169 9.67 4.40 -4.44
CA TYR A 169 8.90 4.58 -5.68
C TYR A 169 7.71 3.64 -5.90
N VAL A 170 7.44 2.71 -4.98
CA VAL A 170 6.35 1.72 -5.12
C VAL A 170 5.00 2.40 -5.24
N ASP A 171 4.72 3.36 -4.36
CA ASP A 171 3.51 4.17 -4.35
C ASP A 171 3.40 5.03 -5.61
N THR A 172 4.48 5.72 -5.94
CA THR A 172 4.55 6.59 -7.12
C THR A 172 4.36 5.82 -8.42
N TYR A 173 4.95 4.61 -8.53
CA TYR A 173 4.79 3.74 -9.69
C TYR A 173 3.33 3.28 -9.86
N ASN A 174 2.75 2.70 -8.80
CA ASN A 174 1.36 2.21 -8.84
C ASN A 174 0.37 3.35 -9.10
N GLN A 175 0.56 4.53 -8.50
CA GLN A 175 -0.22 5.72 -8.82
C GLN A 175 -0.10 6.11 -10.29
N THR A 176 1.11 6.06 -10.87
CA THR A 176 1.32 6.41 -12.26
C THR A 176 0.62 5.43 -13.20
N VAL A 177 0.70 4.13 -12.94
CA VAL A 177 -0.05 3.10 -13.68
C VAL A 177 -1.55 3.37 -13.60
N ALA A 178 -2.07 3.56 -12.39
CA ALA A 178 -3.51 3.79 -12.16
C ALA A 178 -4.01 5.10 -12.83
N LYS A 179 -3.20 6.18 -12.83
CA LYS A 179 -3.52 7.44 -13.50
C LYS A 179 -3.56 7.29 -15.02
N LYS A 180 -2.60 6.59 -15.63
CA LYS A 180 -2.58 6.29 -17.06
C LYS A 180 -3.82 5.47 -17.52
N LEU A 181 -4.43 4.74 -16.59
CA LEU A 181 -5.72 4.05 -16.82
C LEU A 181 -6.95 4.93 -16.57
N GLY A 182 -6.78 6.14 -16.01
CA GLY A 182 -7.89 6.95 -15.53
C GLY A 182 -8.62 6.32 -14.31
N ARG A 183 -7.91 5.52 -13.50
CA ARG A 183 -8.51 4.72 -12.41
C ARG A 183 -7.76 4.86 -11.08
N CYS A 184 -7.17 6.03 -10.83
CA CYS A 184 -6.54 6.39 -9.57
C CYS A 184 -7.46 7.30 -8.77
N PHE A 185 -7.86 6.89 -7.57
CA PHE A 185 -8.80 7.62 -6.72
C PHE A 185 -8.16 8.01 -5.39
N TYR A 186 -8.33 9.27 -5.01
CA TYR A 186 -7.88 9.80 -3.75
C TYR A 186 -9.05 10.03 -2.81
N LEU A 187 -8.93 9.52 -1.57
CA LEU A 187 -9.96 9.59 -0.54
C LEU A 187 -9.61 10.72 0.43
N THR A 188 -10.03 11.95 0.08
CA THR A 188 -9.66 13.19 0.79
C THR A 188 -10.19 13.26 2.22
N LYS A 189 -11.32 12.58 2.49
CA LYS A 189 -11.99 12.53 3.81
C LYS A 189 -11.67 11.26 4.61
N THR A 190 -10.87 10.35 4.04
CA THR A 190 -10.47 9.11 4.72
C THR A 190 -9.04 9.25 5.21
N LEU A 191 -8.89 9.70 6.46
CA LEU A 191 -7.59 9.90 7.08
C LEU A 191 -7.04 8.58 7.63
N ILE A 192 -5.93 8.12 7.03
CA ILE A 192 -5.05 7.08 7.56
C ILE A 192 -3.70 7.75 7.75
N GLN A 193 -3.47 8.28 8.95
CA GLN A 193 -2.37 9.17 9.25
C GLN A 193 -1.03 8.42 9.31
N ALA A 194 -0.09 8.80 8.45
CA ALA A 194 1.29 8.38 8.55
C ALA A 194 2.04 9.30 9.53
N LYS A 195 2.61 8.73 10.59
CA LYS A 195 3.49 9.47 11.50
C LYS A 195 4.93 9.26 11.06
N LYS A 196 5.60 10.33 10.67
CA LYS A 196 7.05 10.27 10.42
C LYS A 196 7.77 9.87 11.70
N VAL A 197 8.37 8.70 11.69
CA VAL A 197 9.21 8.19 12.78
C VAL A 197 10.67 8.37 12.38
N PHE A 198 11.47 8.95 13.28
CA PHE A 198 12.91 9.07 13.14
C PHE A 198 13.58 8.12 14.15
N ASP A 199 13.53 6.83 13.85
CA ASP A 199 14.19 5.77 14.61
C ASP A 199 15.30 5.11 13.77
N ASP A 200 15.99 4.15 14.38
CA ASP A 200 17.10 3.44 13.72
C ASP A 200 16.67 2.74 12.44
N THR A 201 15.46 2.19 12.39
CA THR A 201 14.90 1.55 11.18
C THR A 201 14.70 2.56 10.05
N ALA A 202 14.12 3.74 10.35
CA ALA A 202 13.96 4.81 9.37
C ALA A 202 15.32 5.35 8.89
N ILE A 203 16.29 5.45 9.81
CA ILE A 203 17.65 5.89 9.48
C ILE A 203 18.33 4.86 8.58
N LEU A 204 18.25 3.57 8.90
CA LEU A 204 18.84 2.49 8.10
C LEU A 204 18.32 2.51 6.67
N VAL A 205 17.00 2.59 6.47
CA VAL A 205 16.40 2.61 5.12
C VAL A 205 16.80 3.88 4.37
N ARG A 206 16.71 5.05 4.99
CA ARG A 206 17.00 6.34 4.33
C ARG A 206 18.47 6.54 4.02
N LYS A 207 19.39 6.03 4.85
CA LYS A 207 20.84 6.14 4.66
C LYS A 207 21.43 4.96 3.89
N ASN A 208 20.63 3.94 3.54
CA ASN A 208 21.11 2.82 2.76
C ASN A 208 21.35 3.24 1.32
N LEU A 209 22.58 3.64 1.01
CA LEU A 209 22.97 4.08 -0.32
C LEU A 209 22.70 3.02 -1.39
N ASN A 210 22.85 1.74 -1.07
CA ASN A 210 22.64 0.67 -2.05
C ASN A 210 21.17 0.58 -2.46
N ILE A 211 20.24 0.70 -1.51
CA ILE A 211 18.79 0.73 -1.80
C ILE A 211 18.44 1.96 -2.63
N ASN A 212 18.90 3.14 -2.19
CA ASN A 212 18.61 4.40 -2.85
C ASN A 212 19.14 4.43 -4.28
N VAL A 213 20.42 4.12 -4.48
CA VAL A 213 21.05 4.10 -5.81
C VAL A 213 20.37 3.08 -6.74
N ARG A 214 20.02 1.90 -6.22
CA ARG A 214 19.32 0.88 -7.00
C ARG A 214 17.94 1.36 -7.43
N ASP A 215 17.11 1.82 -6.50
CA ASP A 215 15.73 2.23 -6.78
C ASP A 215 15.70 3.50 -7.66
N ASP A 216 16.64 4.44 -7.46
CA ASP A 216 16.83 5.59 -8.35
C ASP A 216 17.22 5.17 -9.77
N TYR A 217 18.11 4.19 -9.92
CA TYR A 217 18.46 3.64 -11.23
C TYR A 217 17.24 3.01 -11.92
N VAL A 218 16.50 2.17 -11.21
CA VAL A 218 15.27 1.55 -11.73
C VAL A 218 14.26 2.62 -12.14
N TRP A 219 14.03 3.61 -11.28
CA TRP A 219 13.11 4.70 -11.58
C TRP A 219 13.51 5.49 -12.82
N ASN A 220 14.79 5.86 -12.95
CA ASN A 220 15.24 6.74 -14.02
C ASN A 220 15.52 6.03 -15.35
N LYS A 221 15.85 4.71 -15.32
CA LYS A 221 16.32 3.98 -16.50
C LYS A 221 15.42 2.86 -16.97
N ILE A 222 14.62 2.29 -16.06
CA ILE A 222 13.91 1.01 -16.32
C ILE A 222 12.39 1.18 -16.28
N LYS A 223 11.87 2.10 -15.44
CA LYS A 223 10.43 2.20 -15.14
C LYS A 223 9.54 2.35 -16.37
N ASP A 224 9.93 3.15 -17.36
CA ASP A 224 9.05 3.49 -18.47
C ASP A 224 8.67 2.24 -19.30
N ARG A 225 9.65 1.34 -19.52
CA ARG A 225 9.42 0.06 -20.19
C ARG A 225 8.43 -0.82 -19.43
N HIS A 226 8.58 -0.92 -18.10
CA HIS A 226 7.67 -1.70 -17.27
C HIS A 226 6.30 -1.02 -17.15
N LEU A 227 6.27 0.30 -17.03
CA LEU A 227 5.06 1.08 -16.90
C LEU A 227 4.12 0.87 -18.10
N ASP A 228 4.63 0.97 -19.30
CA ASP A 228 3.83 0.78 -20.52
C ASP A 228 3.35 -0.67 -20.65
N ALA A 229 4.19 -1.65 -20.31
CA ALA A 229 3.82 -3.05 -20.29
C ALA A 229 2.70 -3.35 -19.28
N ASP A 230 2.78 -2.79 -18.07
CA ASP A 230 1.79 -2.99 -17.02
C ASP A 230 0.46 -2.31 -17.34
N VAL A 231 0.51 -1.09 -17.87
CA VAL A 231 -0.70 -0.41 -18.36
C VAL A 231 -1.38 -1.23 -19.46
N LYS A 232 -0.61 -1.81 -20.39
CA LYS A 232 -1.13 -2.69 -21.45
C LYS A 232 -1.81 -3.92 -20.86
N LYS A 233 -1.16 -4.66 -19.96
CA LYS A 233 -1.72 -5.86 -19.31
C LYS A 233 -3.04 -5.56 -18.59
N LEU A 234 -3.09 -4.44 -17.86
CA LEU A 234 -4.30 -4.05 -17.14
C LEU A 234 -5.43 -3.65 -18.10
N LYS A 235 -5.14 -2.98 -19.23
CA LYS A 235 -6.13 -2.68 -20.27
C LYS A 235 -6.67 -3.98 -20.88
N GLU A 236 -5.81 -4.92 -21.24
CA GLU A 236 -6.21 -6.22 -21.77
C GLU A 236 -7.08 -7.00 -20.77
N PHE A 237 -6.75 -6.96 -19.47
CA PHE A 237 -7.59 -7.57 -18.44
C PHE A 237 -8.98 -6.92 -18.36
N ILE A 238 -9.04 -5.58 -18.40
CA ILE A 238 -10.31 -4.82 -18.38
C ILE A 238 -11.18 -5.17 -19.58
N ASP A 239 -10.59 -5.23 -20.77
CA ASP A 239 -11.31 -5.49 -22.01
C ASP A 239 -11.84 -6.94 -22.06
N ASN A 240 -11.05 -7.90 -21.59
CA ASN A 240 -11.48 -9.30 -21.48
C ASN A 240 -12.55 -9.53 -20.39
N TYR A 241 -12.64 -8.65 -19.39
CA TYR A 241 -13.65 -8.75 -18.33
C TYR A 241 -15.05 -8.31 -18.79
N LYS A 242 -15.14 -7.55 -19.90
CA LYS A 242 -16.40 -7.05 -20.47
C LYS A 242 -17.08 -8.08 -21.39
N ASN A 243 -16.33 -9.08 -21.84
CA ASN A 243 -16.79 -10.17 -22.69
C ASN A 243 -17.08 -11.44 -21.87
#